data_42252487da6734f3cf8dcece14bb94fb
#
_entry.id   42252487da6734f3cf8dcece14bb94fb
#
_cell.length_a   1.000
_cell.length_b   1.000
_cell.length_c   1.000
_cell.angle_alpha   90.00
_cell.angle_beta   90.00
_cell.angle_gamma   90.00
#
_symmetry.space_group_name_H-M   'P 1'
#
loop_
_entity.id
_entity.type
_entity.pdbx_description
1 polymer ?
#
loop_
_entity_poly.entity_id
_entity_poly.type
_entity_poly.pdbx_seq_one_letter_code
_entity_poly.pdbx_strand_id
1 'polypeptide(L)'
;MSVLKEVRFAPEQQQAELPMNIWLDDGDTAVDVIDALALSPFATGTQPWARTATLERVRSDAPLMPAGGTLVRAAGEEDGRDSRLVTGEGWTLRVIRYKSRSATVSVTAVSEELARSVIEEAVRDATEPAPEDDHVQMGFWWQSEHGSRRSGKPITTSPWAEVSGNYARSLHEPISRLMSLTPGEVHGRLLLLHGPPGTGKTTLLRTLAHEWRSWCQVDCVLDPERLFGSPGYLMEVAVGSDSAQDGEKWRLLVLEDCDELIRNGAKEATGQGLSRLLNLTDGLLGQGRDVLVAITTNEDLARLHPAVVRPGRCLAQLEVGALPHDEAAAWLGTAEDVSPEGATLAELFALRDGFAQRTAAAPAVSTGLYL
;
A
#
# COMPACT_ATOMS: atom_id res chain seq x y z
N MET A 1 14.44 32.35 24.69
CA MET A 1 15.11 31.52 25.72
C MET A 1 14.04 30.60 26.28
N SER A 2 14.03 29.33 25.85
CA SER A 2 13.10 28.31 26.35
C SER A 2 13.46 28.00 27.80
N VAL A 3 12.48 28.10 28.71
CA VAL A 3 12.66 27.74 30.11
C VAL A 3 12.45 26.24 30.23
N LEU A 4 13.55 25.51 30.17
CA LEU A 4 13.54 24.07 30.43
C LEU A 4 13.15 23.82 31.89
N LYS A 5 12.09 23.07 32.14
CA LYS A 5 11.65 22.70 33.50
C LYS A 5 12.13 21.28 33.82
N GLU A 6 12.95 21.15 34.83
CA GLU A 6 13.30 19.87 35.42
C GLU A 6 12.11 19.32 36.22
N VAL A 7 11.57 18.15 35.79
CA VAL A 7 10.45 17.50 36.51
C VAL A 7 11.02 16.54 37.53
N ARG A 8 10.87 16.87 38.82
CA ARG A 8 11.14 15.98 39.96
C ARG A 8 9.81 15.34 40.39
N PHE A 9 9.76 14.02 40.37
CA PHE A 9 8.60 13.28 40.85
C PHE A 9 8.54 13.27 42.38
N ALA A 10 7.34 13.38 42.96
CA ALA A 10 7.12 13.49 44.39
C ALA A 10 7.48 12.21 45.18
N PRO A 11 7.87 12.31 46.49
CA PRO A 11 8.65 11.29 47.18
C PRO A 11 7.91 10.09 47.77
N GLU A 12 6.67 9.82 47.47
CA GLU A 12 5.90 8.77 48.19
C GLU A 12 5.64 7.45 47.44
N GLN A 13 6.14 7.28 46.26
CA GLN A 13 6.17 5.97 45.59
C GLN A 13 7.60 5.72 45.16
N GLN A 14 8.21 4.66 45.65
CA GLN A 14 9.59 4.23 45.41
C GLN A 14 10.22 4.92 44.18
N GLN A 15 11.06 5.93 44.44
CA GLN A 15 11.83 6.66 43.46
C GLN A 15 12.79 5.69 42.79
N ALA A 16 12.40 5.13 41.65
CA ALA A 16 13.38 4.66 40.72
C ALA A 16 14.05 5.90 40.13
N GLU A 17 15.24 6.25 40.58
CA GLU A 17 16.07 7.25 39.92
C GLU A 17 16.33 6.74 38.51
N LEU A 18 15.80 7.45 37.50
CA LEU A 18 16.13 7.17 36.12
C LEU A 18 17.63 7.41 35.94
N PRO A 19 18.38 6.45 35.35
CA PRO A 19 19.80 6.65 35.07
C PRO A 19 20.03 7.65 33.94
N MET A 20 19.01 8.41 33.57
CA MET A 20 19.00 9.44 32.54
C MET A 20 18.22 10.66 33.04
N ASN A 21 18.62 11.84 32.61
CA ASN A 21 17.87 13.07 32.83
C ASN A 21 16.85 13.20 31.66
N ILE A 22 15.59 13.42 32.00
CA ILE A 22 14.55 13.72 31.04
C ILE A 22 14.31 15.23 31.09
N TRP A 23 14.40 15.88 29.95
CA TRP A 23 14.10 17.29 29.77
C TRP A 23 12.78 17.42 29.06
N LEU A 24 11.81 18.10 29.66
CA LEU A 24 10.53 18.40 29.08
C LEU A 24 10.50 19.85 28.64
N ASP A 25 9.96 20.10 27.43
CA ASP A 25 9.78 21.44 26.89
C ASP A 25 8.28 21.72 26.61
N ASP A 26 7.98 22.85 25.98
CA ASP A 26 6.59 23.27 25.72
C ASP A 26 5.85 22.37 24.71
N GLY A 27 6.58 21.49 24.02
CA GLY A 27 6.01 20.51 23.08
C GLY A 27 5.67 19.16 23.74
N ASP A 28 6.17 18.91 24.97
CA ASP A 28 5.96 17.66 25.67
C ASP A 28 4.60 17.62 26.37
N THR A 29 3.96 16.46 26.34
CA THR A 29 2.61 16.24 26.85
C THR A 29 2.58 15.21 27.97
N ALA A 30 1.42 14.98 28.57
CA ALA A 30 1.24 13.91 29.56
C ALA A 30 1.51 12.51 28.97
N VAL A 31 1.38 12.34 27.64
CA VAL A 31 1.71 11.10 26.96
C VAL A 31 3.21 10.82 27.02
N ASP A 32 4.05 11.82 26.82
CA ASP A 32 5.51 11.70 26.89
C ASP A 32 5.99 11.33 28.29
N VAL A 33 5.30 11.83 29.33
CA VAL A 33 5.54 11.43 30.72
C VAL A 33 5.20 9.94 30.93
N ILE A 34 4.10 9.44 30.34
CA ILE A 34 3.74 8.02 30.40
C ILE A 34 4.81 7.18 29.72
N ASP A 35 5.32 7.61 28.55
CA ASP A 35 6.38 6.95 27.81
C ASP A 35 7.66 6.83 28.66
N ALA A 36 8.07 7.90 29.33
CA ALA A 36 9.22 7.91 30.21
C ALA A 36 9.04 6.97 31.40
N LEU A 37 7.87 7.00 32.05
CA LEU A 37 7.56 6.12 33.19
C LEU A 37 7.53 4.64 32.79
N ALA A 38 7.03 4.31 31.63
CA ALA A 38 6.97 2.93 31.12
C ALA A 38 8.37 2.35 30.87
N LEU A 39 9.33 3.19 30.45
CA LEU A 39 10.71 2.80 30.18
C LEU A 39 11.57 2.77 31.44
N SER A 40 11.17 3.44 32.54
CA SER A 40 11.92 3.55 33.76
C SER A 40 12.39 2.22 34.36
N PRO A 41 11.52 1.18 34.51
CA PRO A 41 11.94 -0.11 35.05
C PRO A 41 12.97 -0.83 34.22
N PHE A 42 12.91 -0.65 32.90
CA PHE A 42 13.90 -1.20 31.95
C PHE A 42 15.24 -0.43 32.10
N ALA A 43 15.17 0.90 32.08
CA ALA A 43 16.36 1.75 32.19
C ALA A 43 17.13 1.58 33.52
N THR A 44 16.41 1.30 34.62
CA THR A 44 17.02 1.03 35.96
C THR A 44 17.46 -0.44 36.10
N GLY A 45 17.16 -1.30 35.17
CA GLY A 45 17.49 -2.73 35.22
C GLY A 45 16.58 -3.55 36.15
N THR A 46 15.54 -2.95 36.76
CA THR A 46 14.59 -3.69 37.63
C THR A 46 13.67 -4.61 36.86
N GLN A 47 13.42 -4.29 35.58
CA GLN A 47 12.68 -5.13 34.61
C GLN A 47 13.49 -5.22 33.29
N PRO A 48 14.51 -6.06 33.23
CA PRO A 48 15.48 -6.06 32.11
C PRO A 48 14.98 -6.71 30.81
N TRP A 49 13.76 -7.23 30.80
CA TRP A 49 13.19 -7.90 29.63
C TRP A 49 12.06 -7.06 29.05
N ALA A 50 12.14 -6.75 27.75
CA ALA A 50 11.14 -5.94 27.06
C ALA A 50 10.62 -6.63 25.80
N ARG A 51 9.32 -6.42 25.51
CA ARG A 51 8.67 -6.84 24.27
C ARG A 51 7.69 -5.78 23.81
N THR A 52 7.53 -5.68 22.49
CA THR A 52 6.58 -4.76 21.87
C THR A 52 5.77 -5.48 20.79
N ALA A 53 4.48 -5.21 20.76
CA ALA A 53 3.57 -5.63 19.71
C ALA A 53 2.88 -4.40 19.11
N THR A 54 2.80 -4.36 17.78
CA THR A 54 2.02 -3.37 17.04
C THR A 54 0.80 -4.07 16.44
N LEU A 55 -0.37 -3.50 16.65
CA LEU A 55 -1.65 -4.04 16.24
C LEU A 55 -2.33 -3.09 15.26
N GLU A 56 -2.95 -3.64 14.26
CA GLU A 56 -3.85 -2.94 13.35
C GLU A 56 -5.29 -3.36 13.59
N ARG A 57 -6.25 -2.50 13.27
CA ARG A 57 -7.70 -2.76 13.44
C ARG A 57 -8.08 -3.22 14.84
N VAL A 58 -7.58 -2.53 15.83
CA VAL A 58 -7.88 -2.81 17.22
C VAL A 58 -9.34 -2.51 17.50
N ARG A 59 -10.03 -3.46 18.11
CA ARG A 59 -11.40 -3.30 18.57
C ARG A 59 -11.49 -2.15 19.56
N SER A 60 -12.54 -1.36 19.46
CA SER A 60 -12.74 -0.19 20.34
C SER A 60 -12.88 -0.60 21.82
N ASP A 61 -13.45 -1.76 22.07
CA ASP A 61 -13.70 -2.35 23.40
C ASP A 61 -12.55 -3.22 23.93
N ALA A 62 -11.50 -3.51 23.14
CA ALA A 62 -10.37 -4.32 23.59
C ALA A 62 -9.63 -3.64 24.75
N PRO A 63 -9.42 -4.29 25.90
CA PRO A 63 -8.77 -3.64 27.05
C PRO A 63 -7.27 -3.37 26.82
N LEU A 64 -6.60 -4.16 25.97
CA LEU A 64 -5.16 -4.15 25.69
C LEU A 64 -4.29 -4.26 26.96
N MET A 65 -4.79 -4.95 27.96
CA MET A 65 -4.08 -5.18 29.24
C MET A 65 -4.51 -6.54 29.82
N PRO A 66 -3.61 -7.21 30.55
CA PRO A 66 -3.98 -8.42 31.29
C PRO A 66 -5.04 -8.17 32.36
N ALA A 67 -5.83 -9.20 32.68
CA ALA A 67 -6.90 -9.12 33.68
C ALA A 67 -6.39 -8.70 35.07
N GLY A 68 -5.15 -9.06 35.42
CA GLY A 68 -4.51 -8.68 36.69
C GLY A 68 -3.79 -7.33 36.68
N GLY A 69 -3.90 -6.56 35.61
CA GLY A 69 -3.22 -5.26 35.46
C GLY A 69 -3.97 -4.13 36.18
N THR A 70 -3.21 -3.23 36.79
CA THR A 70 -3.72 -1.99 37.42
C THR A 70 -3.37 -0.79 36.57
N LEU A 71 -4.37 -0.02 36.13
CA LEU A 71 -4.17 1.24 35.41
C LEU A 71 -3.60 2.29 36.36
N VAL A 72 -2.39 2.81 36.06
CA VAL A 72 -1.67 3.77 36.88
C VAL A 72 -1.81 5.20 36.35
N ARG A 73 -1.74 5.34 35.02
CA ARG A 73 -1.83 6.63 34.29
C ARG A 73 -2.61 6.45 33.00
N ALA A 74 -3.31 7.50 32.62
CA ALA A 74 -3.92 7.60 31.30
C ALA A 74 -3.82 9.04 30.80
N ALA A 75 -3.53 9.24 29.53
CA ALA A 75 -3.50 10.54 28.87
C ALA A 75 -4.03 10.39 27.44
N GLY A 76 -4.80 11.37 26.96
CA GLY A 76 -5.30 11.44 25.60
C GLY A 76 -4.98 12.81 24.99
N GLU A 77 -4.74 12.82 23.68
CA GLU A 77 -4.47 14.02 22.89
C GLU A 77 -5.58 14.25 21.86
N GLU A 78 -5.78 15.51 21.47
CA GLU A 78 -6.83 15.88 20.49
C GLU A 78 -6.59 15.26 19.10
N ASP A 79 -5.34 14.97 18.74
CA ASP A 79 -4.96 14.21 17.55
C ASP A 79 -5.45 12.76 17.59
N GLY A 80 -5.93 12.28 18.78
CA GLY A 80 -6.50 10.96 19.00
C GLY A 80 -5.47 9.91 19.40
N ARG A 81 -4.33 10.30 19.91
CA ARG A 81 -3.39 9.43 20.63
C ARG A 81 -3.88 9.27 22.07
N ASP A 82 -4.16 8.05 22.50
CA ASP A 82 -4.53 7.68 23.87
C ASP A 82 -3.43 6.75 24.44
N SER A 83 -2.80 7.15 25.53
CA SER A 83 -1.70 6.41 26.17
C SER A 83 -2.08 5.99 27.58
N ARG A 84 -1.76 4.73 27.93
CA ARG A 84 -2.05 4.15 29.25
C ARG A 84 -0.82 3.45 29.79
N LEU A 85 -0.59 3.66 31.09
CA LEU A 85 0.41 2.96 31.88
C LEU A 85 -0.30 1.99 32.82
N VAL A 86 0.05 0.72 32.68
CA VAL A 86 -0.53 -0.39 33.48
C VAL A 86 0.62 -1.12 34.18
N THR A 87 0.42 -1.51 35.42
CA THR A 87 1.42 -2.29 36.17
C THR A 87 0.79 -3.55 36.75
N GLY A 88 1.62 -4.55 36.96
CA GLY A 88 1.31 -5.77 37.68
C GLY A 88 2.53 -6.31 38.40
N GLU A 89 2.42 -7.48 39.00
CA GLU A 89 3.52 -8.08 39.74
C GLU A 89 4.69 -8.42 38.81
N GLY A 90 5.80 -7.69 38.95
CA GLY A 90 7.02 -7.89 38.16
C GLY A 90 6.98 -7.38 36.74
N TRP A 91 5.97 -6.61 36.31
CA TRP A 91 5.89 -6.08 34.96
C TRP A 91 5.25 -4.69 34.90
N THR A 92 5.58 -3.96 33.83
CA THR A 92 5.02 -2.65 33.50
C THR A 92 4.65 -2.68 31.99
N LEU A 93 3.43 -2.23 31.66
CA LEU A 93 2.89 -2.22 30.31
C LEU A 93 2.51 -0.79 29.91
N ARG A 94 2.87 -0.41 28.70
CA ARG A 94 2.40 0.79 28.04
C ARG A 94 1.51 0.41 26.86
N VAL A 95 0.37 1.07 26.75
CA VAL A 95 -0.54 0.95 25.62
C VAL A 95 -0.69 2.31 24.98
N ILE A 96 -0.45 2.41 23.67
CA ILE A 96 -0.77 3.59 22.88
C ILE A 96 -1.81 3.18 21.84
N ARG A 97 -2.95 3.88 21.80
CA ARG A 97 -3.97 3.76 20.76
C ARG A 97 -3.92 4.98 19.86
N TYR A 98 -4.19 4.77 18.58
CA TYR A 98 -4.21 5.81 17.57
C TYR A 98 -5.59 5.91 16.91
N LYS A 99 -5.94 7.08 16.36
CA LYS A 99 -7.17 7.30 15.56
C LYS A 99 -7.33 6.31 14.39
N SER A 100 -6.22 5.85 13.84
CA SER A 100 -6.16 4.85 12.77
C SER A 100 -6.69 3.47 13.16
N ARG A 101 -7.14 3.30 14.42
CA ARG A 101 -7.49 2.00 15.01
C ARG A 101 -6.31 1.05 15.13
N SER A 102 -5.09 1.57 15.07
CA SER A 102 -3.88 0.83 15.44
C SER A 102 -3.55 1.04 16.92
N ALA A 103 -2.72 0.16 17.47
CA ALA A 103 -2.17 0.32 18.82
C ALA A 103 -0.76 -0.25 18.91
N THR A 104 0.04 0.33 19.80
CA THR A 104 1.33 -0.21 20.21
C THR A 104 1.25 -0.61 21.67
N VAL A 105 1.58 -1.86 21.97
CA VAL A 105 1.63 -2.41 23.33
C VAL A 105 3.07 -2.77 23.64
N SER A 106 3.66 -2.18 24.67
CA SER A 106 5.03 -2.44 25.09
C SER A 106 5.04 -2.87 26.56
N VAL A 107 5.75 -3.93 26.86
CA VAL A 107 5.91 -4.47 28.22
C VAL A 107 7.38 -4.54 28.61
N THR A 108 7.67 -4.22 29.87
CA THR A 108 8.92 -4.55 30.53
C THR A 108 8.63 -5.49 31.71
N ALA A 109 9.49 -6.46 31.98
CA ALA A 109 9.26 -7.46 33.03
C ALA A 109 10.58 -7.96 33.67
N VAL A 110 10.44 -8.63 34.81
CA VAL A 110 11.56 -9.24 35.55
C VAL A 110 12.09 -10.53 34.91
N SER A 111 11.33 -11.17 34.01
CA SER A 111 11.80 -12.30 33.20
C SER A 111 11.27 -12.26 31.78
N GLU A 112 11.94 -12.97 30.89
CA GLU A 112 11.53 -13.07 29.47
C GLU A 112 10.18 -13.77 29.29
N GLU A 113 9.95 -14.85 30.06
CA GLU A 113 8.70 -15.60 30.04
C GLU A 113 7.53 -14.73 30.48
N LEU A 114 7.73 -13.92 31.54
CA LEU A 114 6.69 -12.99 32.02
C LEU A 114 6.40 -11.92 30.96
N ALA A 115 7.43 -11.32 30.34
CA ALA A 115 7.22 -10.35 29.28
C ALA A 115 6.43 -10.92 28.11
N ARG A 116 6.71 -12.18 27.73
CA ARG A 116 5.98 -12.90 26.67
C ARG A 116 4.52 -13.16 27.06
N SER A 117 4.30 -13.70 28.23
CA SER A 117 2.94 -14.04 28.71
C SER A 117 2.06 -12.79 28.83
N VAL A 118 2.61 -11.70 29.39
CA VAL A 118 1.88 -10.44 29.58
C VAL A 118 1.47 -9.81 28.24
N ILE A 119 2.38 -9.78 27.26
CA ILE A 119 2.06 -9.18 25.95
C ILE A 119 1.06 -10.05 25.20
N GLU A 120 1.20 -11.38 25.22
CA GLU A 120 0.27 -12.30 24.57
C GLU A 120 -1.16 -12.19 25.17
N GLU A 121 -1.27 -12.05 26.51
CA GLU A 121 -2.56 -11.85 27.16
C GLU A 121 -3.15 -10.47 26.80
N ALA A 122 -2.33 -9.42 26.81
CA ALA A 122 -2.78 -8.07 26.54
C ALA A 122 -3.32 -7.90 25.10
N VAL A 123 -2.77 -8.65 24.12
CA VAL A 123 -3.16 -8.53 22.71
C VAL A 123 -4.16 -9.61 22.27
N ARG A 124 -4.49 -10.55 23.15
CA ARG A 124 -5.41 -11.65 22.84
C ARG A 124 -6.78 -11.11 22.43
N ASP A 125 -7.28 -11.54 21.29
CA ASP A 125 -8.57 -11.15 20.71
C ASP A 125 -8.77 -9.62 20.59
N ALA A 126 -7.65 -8.86 20.57
CA ALA A 126 -7.68 -7.41 20.56
C ALA A 126 -8.00 -6.81 19.17
N THR A 127 -7.84 -7.59 18.11
CA THR A 127 -8.04 -7.13 16.74
C THR A 127 -9.34 -7.66 16.15
N GLU A 128 -9.98 -6.84 15.31
CA GLU A 128 -11.06 -7.33 14.46
C GLU A 128 -10.50 -8.28 13.40
N PRO A 129 -11.24 -9.33 13.04
CA PRO A 129 -10.89 -10.12 11.87
C PRO A 129 -10.76 -9.21 10.67
N ALA A 130 -9.90 -9.59 9.72
CA ALA A 130 -9.85 -8.89 8.45
C ALA A 130 -11.27 -8.86 7.87
N PRO A 131 -11.77 -7.70 7.37
CA PRO A 131 -13.01 -7.68 6.63
C PRO A 131 -12.94 -8.81 5.59
N GLU A 132 -13.99 -9.59 5.46
CA GLU A 132 -14.07 -10.61 4.44
C GLU A 132 -13.83 -9.93 3.10
N ASP A 133 -12.71 -10.15 2.56
CA ASP A 133 -12.17 -10.24 1.22
C ASP A 133 -12.37 -9.15 0.17
N ASP A 134 -13.10 -8.07 0.39
CA ASP A 134 -13.30 -7.04 -0.63
C ASP A 134 -12.19 -5.97 -0.67
N HIS A 135 -11.24 -6.00 0.28
CA HIS A 135 -10.20 -4.98 0.37
C HIS A 135 -8.80 -5.60 0.39
N VAL A 136 -7.92 -5.04 -0.42
CA VAL A 136 -6.50 -5.36 -0.42
C VAL A 136 -5.70 -4.14 0.01
N GLN A 137 -4.72 -4.33 0.88
CA GLN A 137 -3.79 -3.27 1.24
C GLN A 137 -2.84 -3.01 0.07
N MET A 138 -2.99 -1.86 -0.59
CA MET A 138 -2.06 -1.41 -1.61
C MET A 138 -1.17 -0.30 -1.06
N GLY A 139 0.11 -0.34 -1.40
CA GLY A 139 1.03 0.74 -1.12
C GLY A 139 0.97 1.81 -2.22
N PHE A 140 1.20 3.06 -1.84
CA PHE A 140 1.29 4.18 -2.76
C PHE A 140 2.58 4.92 -2.52
N TRP A 141 3.42 5.05 -3.54
CA TRP A 141 4.69 5.75 -3.51
C TRP A 141 4.60 7.09 -4.20
N TRP A 142 5.21 8.10 -3.61
CA TRP A 142 5.40 9.42 -4.23
C TRP A 142 6.66 10.12 -3.71
N GLN A 143 7.22 11.01 -4.53
CA GLN A 143 8.34 11.84 -4.15
C GLN A 143 7.85 13.13 -3.48
N SER A 144 8.17 13.32 -2.19
CA SER A 144 7.94 14.57 -1.48
C SER A 144 9.18 15.45 -1.48
N GLU A 145 9.07 16.69 -0.94
CA GLU A 145 10.22 17.59 -0.73
C GLU A 145 11.24 17.02 0.27
N HIS A 146 10.81 16.13 1.15
CA HIS A 146 11.62 15.50 2.21
C HIS A 146 12.06 14.07 1.89
N GLY A 147 11.99 13.67 0.60
CA GLY A 147 12.33 12.31 0.14
C GLY A 147 11.11 11.49 -0.25
N SER A 148 11.36 10.23 -0.56
CA SER A 148 10.30 9.29 -0.94
C SER A 148 9.38 8.97 0.24
N ARG A 149 8.11 8.83 -0.07
CA ARG A 149 7.07 8.46 0.89
C ARG A 149 6.29 7.27 0.38
N ARG A 150 5.90 6.40 1.30
CA ARG A 150 4.97 5.29 1.04
C ARG A 150 3.83 5.32 2.05
N SER A 151 2.61 5.14 1.59
CA SER A 151 1.43 5.00 2.45
C SER A 151 0.63 3.78 1.99
N GLY A 152 0.25 2.90 2.91
CA GLY A 152 -0.68 1.82 2.66
C GLY A 152 -2.12 2.30 2.76
N LYS A 153 -2.99 1.87 1.82
CA LYS A 153 -4.44 2.13 1.88
C LYS A 153 -5.21 0.87 1.49
N PRO A 154 -6.34 0.60 2.16
CA PRO A 154 -7.27 -0.43 1.73
C PRO A 154 -7.95 0.01 0.43
N ILE A 155 -7.89 -0.82 -0.59
CA ILE A 155 -8.55 -0.61 -1.88
C ILE A 155 -9.59 -1.70 -2.07
N THR A 156 -10.80 -1.30 -2.42
CA THR A 156 -11.86 -2.25 -2.81
C THR A 156 -11.47 -2.94 -4.10
N THR A 157 -11.54 -4.25 -4.09
CA THR A 157 -11.19 -5.13 -5.21
C THR A 157 -12.27 -6.19 -5.36
N SER A 158 -12.35 -6.78 -6.55
CA SER A 158 -13.24 -7.91 -6.80
C SER A 158 -12.42 -9.09 -7.31
N PRO A 159 -12.79 -10.32 -6.94
CA PRO A 159 -12.16 -11.52 -7.47
C PRO A 159 -12.37 -11.65 -8.98
N TRP A 160 -11.47 -12.35 -9.67
CA TRP A 160 -11.54 -12.53 -11.11
C TRP A 160 -12.87 -13.12 -11.59
N ALA A 161 -13.43 -14.05 -10.84
CA ALA A 161 -14.71 -14.69 -11.16
C ALA A 161 -15.86 -13.69 -11.33
N GLU A 162 -15.85 -12.57 -10.60
CA GLU A 162 -16.90 -11.54 -10.66
C GLU A 162 -16.71 -10.56 -11.82
N VAL A 163 -15.44 -10.25 -12.18
CA VAL A 163 -15.12 -9.23 -13.18
C VAL A 163 -14.78 -9.79 -14.54
N SER A 164 -14.63 -11.10 -14.67
CA SER A 164 -14.23 -11.76 -15.92
C SER A 164 -15.12 -11.39 -17.11
N GLY A 165 -16.43 -11.24 -16.89
CA GLY A 165 -17.38 -10.81 -17.91
C GLY A 165 -17.15 -9.40 -18.47
N ASN A 166 -16.30 -8.58 -17.84
CA ASN A 166 -15.92 -7.25 -18.32
C ASN A 166 -14.80 -7.27 -19.37
N TYR A 167 -14.29 -8.44 -19.72
CA TYR A 167 -13.19 -8.61 -20.66
C TYR A 167 -13.60 -9.56 -21.78
N ALA A 168 -13.03 -9.34 -22.98
CA ALA A 168 -13.28 -10.20 -24.12
C ALA A 168 -12.91 -11.66 -23.82
N ARG A 169 -13.70 -12.62 -24.28
CA ARG A 169 -13.52 -14.06 -24.04
C ARG A 169 -12.14 -14.56 -24.43
N SER A 170 -11.55 -13.97 -25.47
CA SER A 170 -10.18 -14.28 -25.90
C SER A 170 -9.12 -14.02 -24.83
N LEU A 171 -9.41 -13.14 -23.86
CA LEU A 171 -8.53 -12.80 -22.74
C LEU A 171 -8.77 -13.66 -21.49
N HIS A 172 -9.88 -14.40 -21.41
CA HIS A 172 -10.23 -15.11 -20.17
C HIS A 172 -9.17 -16.13 -19.78
N GLU A 173 -8.69 -16.95 -20.71
CA GLU A 173 -7.67 -17.95 -20.38
C GLU A 173 -6.31 -17.32 -20.01
N PRO A 174 -5.75 -16.37 -20.79
CA PRO A 174 -4.52 -15.70 -20.43
C PRO A 174 -4.59 -14.98 -19.07
N ILE A 175 -5.70 -14.28 -18.79
CA ILE A 175 -5.88 -13.57 -17.53
C ILE A 175 -6.07 -14.58 -16.38
N SER A 176 -6.90 -15.61 -16.54
CA SER A 176 -7.08 -16.63 -15.49
C SER A 176 -5.77 -17.31 -15.11
N ARG A 177 -4.92 -17.60 -16.11
CA ARG A 177 -3.57 -18.13 -15.88
C ARG A 177 -2.69 -17.14 -15.11
N LEU A 178 -2.76 -15.85 -15.45
CA LEU A 178 -2.03 -14.80 -14.72
C LEU A 178 -2.51 -14.69 -13.26
N MET A 179 -3.83 -14.71 -13.03
CA MET A 179 -4.43 -14.62 -11.68
C MET A 179 -4.04 -15.79 -10.78
N SER A 180 -3.91 -17.00 -11.35
CA SER A 180 -3.58 -18.22 -10.61
C SER A 180 -2.09 -18.46 -10.39
N LEU A 181 -1.21 -17.55 -10.86
CA LEU A 181 0.24 -17.71 -10.69
C LEU A 181 0.65 -17.78 -9.22
N THR A 182 1.60 -18.67 -8.97
CA THR A 182 2.29 -18.81 -7.70
C THR A 182 3.76 -18.35 -7.80
N PRO A 183 4.44 -18.03 -6.70
CA PRO A 183 5.83 -17.57 -6.71
C PRO A 183 6.79 -18.46 -7.50
N GLY A 184 6.58 -19.79 -7.44
CA GLY A 184 7.45 -20.77 -8.12
C GLY A 184 7.30 -20.81 -9.64
N GLU A 185 6.22 -20.21 -10.18
CA GLU A 185 5.89 -20.20 -11.61
C GLU A 185 6.25 -18.88 -12.29
N VAL A 186 6.77 -17.93 -11.52
CA VAL A 186 7.12 -16.60 -12.04
C VAL A 186 8.37 -16.69 -12.92
N HIS A 187 8.18 -16.56 -14.23
CA HIS A 187 9.23 -16.50 -15.23
C HIS A 187 9.15 -15.13 -15.96
N GLY A 188 10.10 -14.27 -15.73
CA GLY A 188 10.06 -12.86 -16.17
C GLY A 188 9.55 -11.93 -15.08
N ARG A 189 9.86 -10.65 -15.21
CA ARG A 189 9.63 -9.65 -14.16
C ARG A 189 8.71 -8.51 -14.59
N LEU A 190 8.31 -8.48 -15.86
CA LEU A 190 7.50 -7.41 -16.42
C LEU A 190 6.10 -7.91 -16.82
N LEU A 191 5.06 -7.31 -16.27
CA LEU A 191 3.68 -7.41 -16.73
C LEU A 191 3.35 -6.17 -17.56
N LEU A 192 2.98 -6.35 -18.81
CA LEU A 192 2.59 -5.27 -19.71
C LEU A 192 1.11 -5.38 -20.05
N LEU A 193 0.33 -4.37 -19.67
CA LEU A 193 -1.08 -4.21 -20.07
C LEU A 193 -1.19 -3.03 -21.03
N HIS A 194 -1.58 -3.29 -22.28
CA HIS A 194 -1.74 -2.24 -23.29
C HIS A 194 -3.13 -2.29 -23.93
N GLY A 195 -3.53 -1.20 -24.58
CA GLY A 195 -4.81 -1.10 -25.26
C GLY A 195 -5.53 0.22 -24.98
N PRO A 196 -6.63 0.52 -25.66
CA PRO A 196 -7.32 1.80 -25.58
C PRO A 196 -7.70 2.21 -24.15
N PRO A 197 -7.89 3.51 -23.87
CA PRO A 197 -8.38 3.97 -22.58
C PRO A 197 -9.80 3.43 -22.34
N GLY A 198 -10.17 3.25 -21.08
CA GLY A 198 -11.50 2.81 -20.67
C GLY A 198 -11.79 1.31 -20.84
N THR A 199 -10.78 0.48 -21.11
CA THR A 199 -10.93 -0.98 -21.27
C THR A 199 -10.76 -1.78 -19.98
N GLY A 200 -10.52 -1.13 -18.85
CA GLY A 200 -10.46 -1.79 -17.53
C GLY A 200 -9.06 -2.23 -17.07
N LYS A 201 -7.96 -1.72 -17.66
CA LYS A 201 -6.57 -2.06 -17.25
C LYS A 201 -6.31 -1.86 -15.74
N THR A 202 -6.71 -0.73 -15.18
CA THR A 202 -6.59 -0.45 -13.73
C THR A 202 -7.46 -1.40 -12.90
N THR A 203 -8.65 -1.75 -13.36
CA THR A 203 -9.52 -2.74 -12.70
C THR A 203 -8.84 -4.11 -12.67
N LEU A 204 -8.22 -4.52 -13.79
CA LEU A 204 -7.47 -5.77 -13.88
C LEU A 204 -6.31 -5.83 -12.88
N LEU A 205 -5.57 -4.72 -12.68
CA LEU A 205 -4.51 -4.63 -11.69
C LEU A 205 -5.04 -4.73 -10.25
N ARG A 206 -6.20 -4.15 -9.96
CA ARG A 206 -6.85 -4.30 -8.65
C ARG A 206 -7.29 -5.74 -8.40
N THR A 207 -7.86 -6.40 -9.40
CA THR A 207 -8.20 -7.83 -9.33
C THR A 207 -6.95 -8.68 -9.13
N LEU A 208 -5.85 -8.37 -9.83
CA LEU A 208 -4.58 -9.06 -9.65
C LEU A 208 -4.05 -8.90 -8.21
N ALA A 209 -4.16 -7.69 -7.64
CA ALA A 209 -3.80 -7.45 -6.24
C ALA A 209 -4.64 -8.30 -5.28
N HIS A 210 -5.92 -8.53 -5.59
CA HIS A 210 -6.80 -9.41 -4.84
C HIS A 210 -6.34 -10.88 -4.90
N GLU A 211 -6.13 -11.40 -6.10
CA GLU A 211 -5.76 -12.80 -6.32
C GLU A 211 -4.37 -13.14 -5.73
N TRP A 212 -3.43 -12.19 -5.82
CA TRP A 212 -2.05 -12.37 -5.35
C TRP A 212 -1.80 -11.95 -3.90
N ARG A 213 -2.83 -11.48 -3.16
CA ARG A 213 -2.68 -10.91 -1.80
C ARG A 213 -1.97 -11.80 -0.79
N SER A 214 -2.04 -13.12 -0.96
CA SER A 214 -1.39 -14.09 -0.06
C SER A 214 0.13 -14.06 -0.16
N TRP A 215 0.69 -13.80 -1.35
CA TRP A 215 2.12 -13.93 -1.61
C TRP A 215 2.77 -12.67 -2.20
N CYS A 216 2.00 -11.71 -2.69
CA CYS A 216 2.52 -10.50 -3.34
C CYS A 216 1.91 -9.24 -2.72
N GLN A 217 2.77 -8.27 -2.39
CA GLN A 217 2.38 -6.91 -2.03
C GLN A 217 2.34 -6.05 -3.29
N VAL A 218 1.23 -5.35 -3.51
CA VAL A 218 1.09 -4.45 -4.66
C VAL A 218 1.30 -3.01 -4.23
N ASP A 219 2.22 -2.33 -4.91
CA ASP A 219 2.58 -0.94 -4.67
C ASP A 219 2.42 -0.13 -5.98
N CYS A 220 1.65 0.95 -5.93
CA CYS A 220 1.45 1.86 -7.05
C CYS A 220 2.37 3.09 -6.90
N VAL A 221 3.07 3.46 -7.98
CA VAL A 221 3.87 4.69 -8.04
C VAL A 221 3.01 5.78 -8.65
N LEU A 222 2.76 6.86 -7.88
CA LEU A 222 1.87 7.94 -8.27
C LEU A 222 2.52 8.95 -9.23
N ASP A 223 3.85 8.97 -9.28
CA ASP A 223 4.66 9.90 -10.08
C ASP A 223 5.77 9.19 -10.87
N PRO A 224 5.42 8.31 -11.82
CA PRO A 224 6.39 7.52 -12.58
C PRO A 224 7.42 8.38 -13.32
N GLU A 225 7.07 9.60 -13.73
CA GLU A 225 8.01 10.55 -14.35
C GLU A 225 9.14 10.91 -13.40
N ARG A 226 8.84 11.21 -12.14
CA ARG A 226 9.83 11.49 -11.10
C ARG A 226 10.65 10.25 -10.76
N LEU A 227 10.01 9.09 -10.73
CA LEU A 227 10.70 7.82 -10.51
C LEU A 227 11.83 7.62 -11.52
N PHE A 228 11.55 7.80 -12.80
CA PHE A 228 12.56 7.63 -13.87
C PHE A 228 13.60 8.75 -13.90
N GLY A 229 13.24 9.96 -13.47
CA GLY A 229 14.15 11.12 -13.39
C GLY A 229 15.09 11.11 -12.19
N SER A 230 14.79 10.35 -11.12
CA SER A 230 15.54 10.35 -9.86
C SER A 230 16.10 8.96 -9.52
N PRO A 231 17.41 8.71 -9.72
CA PRO A 231 18.02 7.43 -9.39
C PRO A 231 17.86 7.00 -7.92
N GLY A 232 17.90 7.96 -6.99
CA GLY A 232 17.70 7.68 -5.56
C GLY A 232 16.30 7.19 -5.26
N TYR A 233 15.29 7.88 -5.78
CA TYR A 233 13.89 7.49 -5.63
C TYR A 233 13.60 6.12 -6.26
N LEU A 234 14.13 5.87 -7.46
CA LEU A 234 14.00 4.60 -8.15
C LEU A 234 14.60 3.46 -7.30
N MET A 235 15.75 3.67 -6.69
CA MET A 235 16.37 2.68 -5.80
C MET A 235 15.53 2.42 -4.56
N GLU A 236 15.01 3.46 -3.90
CA GLU A 236 14.16 3.30 -2.72
C GLU A 236 12.87 2.55 -3.04
N VAL A 237 12.21 2.88 -4.15
CA VAL A 237 10.99 2.18 -4.60
C VAL A 237 11.31 0.72 -4.98
N ALA A 238 12.40 0.48 -5.71
CA ALA A 238 12.78 -0.87 -6.14
C ALA A 238 13.21 -1.75 -4.97
N VAL A 239 13.98 -1.20 -4.01
CA VAL A 239 14.45 -1.92 -2.82
C VAL A 239 13.35 -2.08 -1.78
N GLY A 240 12.45 -1.07 -1.66
CA GLY A 240 11.41 -1.03 -0.64
C GLY A 240 11.92 -0.55 0.72
N SER A 241 10.99 -0.23 1.60
CA SER A 241 11.31 0.04 3.01
C SER A 241 11.56 -1.29 3.74
N ASP A 242 12.58 -1.33 4.58
CA ASP A 242 12.92 -2.49 5.43
C ASP A 242 11.93 -2.69 6.61
N SER A 243 10.65 -2.33 6.45
CA SER A 243 9.64 -2.63 7.45
C SER A 243 9.47 -4.15 7.55
N ALA A 244 9.72 -4.69 8.73
CA ALA A 244 9.76 -6.13 9.02
C ALA A 244 8.47 -6.91 8.69
N GLN A 245 7.39 -6.23 8.33
CA GLN A 245 6.10 -6.84 7.98
C GLN A 245 5.99 -7.27 6.51
N ASP A 246 6.78 -6.67 5.60
CA ASP A 246 6.72 -6.97 4.16
C ASP A 246 7.85 -7.91 3.69
N GLY A 247 8.70 -8.40 4.60
CA GLY A 247 9.98 -9.05 4.29
C GLY A 247 9.92 -10.39 3.56
N GLU A 248 8.79 -11.06 3.53
CA GLU A 248 8.65 -12.40 2.92
C GLU A 248 7.81 -12.41 1.64
N LYS A 249 7.10 -11.32 1.32
CA LYS A 249 6.25 -11.26 0.13
C LYS A 249 7.00 -10.70 -1.08
N TRP A 250 6.66 -11.23 -2.23
CA TRP A 250 6.95 -10.60 -3.51
C TRP A 250 6.34 -9.20 -3.57
N ARG A 251 6.89 -8.33 -4.42
CA ARG A 251 6.37 -6.99 -4.63
C ARG A 251 6.04 -6.76 -6.10
N LEU A 252 4.85 -6.25 -6.38
CA LEU A 252 4.47 -5.78 -7.70
C LEU A 252 4.43 -4.25 -7.70
N LEU A 253 5.35 -3.63 -8.41
CA LEU A 253 5.37 -2.18 -8.65
C LEU A 253 4.50 -1.86 -9.85
N VAL A 254 3.42 -1.11 -9.63
CA VAL A 254 2.48 -0.69 -10.66
C VAL A 254 2.83 0.72 -11.12
N LEU A 255 3.03 0.87 -12.42
CA LEU A 255 3.28 2.13 -13.12
C LEU A 255 2.14 2.31 -14.13
N GLU A 256 1.17 3.17 -13.80
CA GLU A 256 0.03 3.43 -14.67
C GLU A 256 0.27 4.60 -15.62
N ASP A 257 -0.39 4.56 -16.78
CA ASP A 257 -0.42 5.61 -17.80
C ASP A 257 0.98 6.10 -18.24
N CYS A 258 1.88 5.16 -18.48
CA CYS A 258 3.28 5.43 -18.82
C CYS A 258 3.50 5.72 -20.32
N ASP A 259 2.52 6.20 -21.05
CA ASP A 259 2.55 6.35 -22.52
C ASP A 259 3.78 7.12 -23.01
N GLU A 260 4.03 8.31 -22.45
CA GLU A 260 5.17 9.15 -22.83
C GLU A 260 6.53 8.59 -22.39
N LEU A 261 6.52 7.81 -21.31
CA LEU A 261 7.74 7.33 -20.65
C LEU A 261 8.31 6.09 -21.33
N ILE A 262 7.45 5.27 -21.96
CA ILE A 262 7.84 4.00 -22.57
C ILE A 262 7.81 4.03 -24.10
N ARG A 263 7.38 5.14 -24.69
CA ARG A 263 7.36 5.33 -26.14
C ARG A 263 8.78 5.29 -26.72
N ASN A 264 8.91 4.70 -27.91
CA ASN A 264 10.17 4.75 -28.66
C ASN A 264 10.51 6.21 -29.01
N GLY A 265 11.67 6.71 -28.60
CA GLY A 265 12.05 8.12 -28.73
C GLY A 265 11.71 8.99 -27.50
N ALA A 266 11.27 8.39 -26.38
CA ALA A 266 11.20 9.08 -25.08
C ALA A 266 12.54 9.76 -24.74
N LYS A 267 12.50 10.87 -24.00
CA LYS A 267 13.71 11.62 -23.60
C LYS A 267 14.78 10.66 -23.05
N GLU A 268 16.03 10.88 -23.41
CA GLU A 268 17.16 9.99 -23.06
C GLU A 268 17.20 9.61 -21.56
N ALA A 269 16.92 10.57 -20.69
CA ALA A 269 16.87 10.36 -19.24
C ALA A 269 15.78 9.36 -18.83
N THR A 270 14.60 9.40 -19.45
CA THR A 270 13.47 8.52 -19.17
C THR A 270 13.73 7.10 -19.66
N GLY A 271 14.26 6.96 -20.89
CA GLY A 271 14.65 5.66 -21.45
C GLY A 271 15.74 4.96 -20.62
N GLN A 272 16.68 5.74 -20.07
CA GLN A 272 17.69 5.23 -19.14
C GLN A 272 17.07 4.81 -17.79
N GLY A 273 16.11 5.58 -17.25
CA GLY A 273 15.41 5.25 -16.01
C GLY A 273 14.62 3.94 -16.12
N LEU A 274 13.86 3.76 -17.19
CA LEU A 274 13.15 2.52 -17.48
C LEU A 274 14.11 1.34 -17.61
N SER A 275 15.18 1.50 -18.38
CA SER A 275 16.20 0.45 -18.53
C SER A 275 16.86 0.10 -17.19
N ARG A 276 17.11 1.08 -16.33
CA ARG A 276 17.62 0.85 -14.97
C ARG A 276 16.63 0.06 -14.12
N LEU A 277 15.35 0.46 -14.11
CA LEU A 277 14.31 -0.26 -13.36
C LEU A 277 14.26 -1.74 -13.79
N LEU A 278 14.19 -1.99 -15.09
CA LEU A 278 14.14 -3.35 -15.63
C LEU A 278 15.43 -4.13 -15.36
N ASN A 279 16.59 -3.48 -15.38
CA ASN A 279 17.86 -4.13 -15.03
C ASN A 279 17.98 -4.41 -13.52
N LEU A 280 17.37 -3.57 -12.66
CA LEU A 280 17.31 -3.83 -11.22
C LEU A 280 16.44 -5.05 -10.90
N THR A 281 15.32 -5.21 -11.61
CA THR A 281 14.42 -6.37 -11.41
C THR A 281 15.00 -7.65 -11.99
N ASP A 282 15.72 -7.59 -13.11
CA ASP A 282 16.34 -8.76 -13.78
C ASP A 282 17.75 -9.08 -13.27
N GLY A 283 18.44 -8.12 -12.64
CA GLY A 283 19.86 -8.19 -12.29
C GLY A 283 20.18 -8.77 -10.90
N LEU A 284 21.41 -8.52 -10.43
CA LEU A 284 21.91 -9.00 -9.14
C LEU A 284 21.06 -8.59 -7.92
N LEU A 285 20.42 -7.43 -7.97
CA LEU A 285 19.50 -6.96 -6.93
C LEU A 285 18.17 -7.73 -6.98
N GLY A 286 17.71 -8.14 -8.17
CA GLY A 286 16.52 -8.97 -8.34
C GLY A 286 16.70 -10.42 -7.85
N GLN A 287 17.94 -10.90 -7.67
CA GLN A 287 18.20 -12.21 -7.08
C GLN A 287 18.09 -12.23 -5.54
N GLY A 288 18.09 -11.04 -4.92
CA GLY A 288 17.93 -10.89 -3.47
C GLY A 288 16.57 -10.39 -3.04
N ARG A 289 15.73 -9.93 -3.98
CA ARG A 289 14.36 -9.44 -3.71
C ARG A 289 13.43 -9.78 -4.88
N ASP A 290 12.28 -10.30 -4.55
CA ASP A 290 11.28 -10.75 -5.51
C ASP A 290 10.39 -9.57 -5.93
N VAL A 291 10.85 -8.81 -6.94
CA VAL A 291 10.16 -7.63 -7.46
C VAL A 291 9.69 -7.87 -8.89
N LEU A 292 8.42 -7.56 -9.12
CA LEU A 292 7.75 -7.51 -10.40
C LEU A 292 7.42 -6.06 -10.76
N VAL A 293 7.32 -5.74 -12.03
CA VAL A 293 6.88 -4.44 -12.52
C VAL A 293 5.68 -4.63 -13.44
N ALA A 294 4.57 -3.96 -13.15
CA ALA A 294 3.43 -3.84 -14.05
C ALA A 294 3.42 -2.46 -14.68
N ILE A 295 3.31 -2.41 -15.99
CA ILE A 295 3.19 -1.18 -16.76
C ILE A 295 1.88 -1.18 -17.49
N THR A 296 1.10 -0.08 -17.38
CA THR A 296 -0.06 0.15 -18.25
C THR A 296 0.22 1.24 -19.27
N THR A 297 -0.31 1.07 -20.47
CA THR A 297 -0.18 2.05 -21.56
C THR A 297 -1.38 1.97 -22.50
N ASN A 298 -1.68 3.11 -23.13
CA ASN A 298 -2.65 3.19 -24.22
C ASN A 298 -1.98 3.07 -25.61
N GLU A 299 -0.66 2.98 -25.65
CA GLU A 299 0.13 2.89 -26.89
C GLU A 299 0.15 1.49 -27.47
N ASP A 300 0.29 1.42 -28.78
CA ASP A 300 0.54 0.18 -29.51
C ASP A 300 1.95 -0.36 -29.19
N LEU A 301 2.09 -1.67 -29.08
CA LEU A 301 3.34 -2.37 -28.82
C LEU A 301 4.47 -1.98 -29.77
N ALA A 302 4.15 -1.74 -31.04
CA ALA A 302 5.13 -1.31 -32.07
C ALA A 302 5.79 0.03 -31.76
N ARG A 303 5.17 0.83 -30.89
CA ARG A 303 5.68 2.15 -30.49
C ARG A 303 6.46 2.13 -29.19
N LEU A 304 6.53 0.98 -28.51
CA LEU A 304 7.18 0.87 -27.23
C LEU A 304 8.71 0.78 -27.34
N HIS A 305 9.40 1.26 -26.29
CA HIS A 305 10.84 1.14 -26.21
C HIS A 305 11.29 -0.33 -26.24
N PRO A 306 12.31 -0.71 -27.03
CA PRO A 306 12.74 -2.11 -27.19
C PRO A 306 13.07 -2.84 -25.88
N ALA A 307 13.46 -2.12 -24.83
CA ALA A 307 13.73 -2.70 -23.52
C ALA A 307 12.49 -3.32 -22.88
N VAL A 308 11.28 -2.82 -23.18
CA VAL A 308 10.00 -3.30 -22.63
C VAL A 308 9.60 -4.61 -23.27
N VAL A 309 9.73 -4.73 -24.60
CA VAL A 309 9.28 -5.88 -25.38
C VAL A 309 10.35 -6.96 -25.57
N ARG A 310 11.48 -6.86 -24.86
CA ARG A 310 12.59 -7.82 -24.99
C ARG A 310 12.15 -9.23 -24.55
N PRO A 311 12.40 -10.27 -25.39
CA PRO A 311 12.08 -11.64 -25.03
C PRO A 311 12.68 -12.08 -23.69
N GLY A 312 11.92 -12.85 -22.90
CA GLY A 312 12.34 -13.37 -21.60
C GLY A 312 12.16 -12.40 -20.42
N ARG A 313 11.87 -11.13 -20.65
CA ARG A 313 11.57 -10.16 -19.57
C ARG A 313 10.10 -10.17 -19.14
N CYS A 314 9.19 -10.36 -20.11
CA CYS A 314 7.76 -10.31 -19.84
C CYS A 314 7.30 -11.59 -19.15
N LEU A 315 6.68 -11.42 -17.98
CA LEU A 315 5.85 -12.41 -17.32
C LEU A 315 4.57 -12.64 -18.13
N ALA A 316 3.92 -11.54 -18.49
CA ALA A 316 2.77 -11.54 -19.38
C ALA A 316 2.70 -10.21 -20.15
N GLN A 317 2.13 -10.28 -21.34
CA GLN A 317 1.82 -9.16 -22.21
C GLN A 317 0.40 -9.33 -22.70
N LEU A 318 -0.49 -8.44 -22.28
CA LEU A 318 -1.92 -8.56 -22.54
C LEU A 318 -2.44 -7.29 -23.22
N GLU A 319 -3.11 -7.47 -24.34
CA GLU A 319 -3.86 -6.43 -25.03
C GLU A 319 -5.28 -6.39 -24.47
N VAL A 320 -5.55 -5.38 -23.62
CA VAL A 320 -6.88 -5.18 -23.04
C VAL A 320 -7.68 -4.25 -23.95
N GLY A 321 -8.35 -4.84 -24.95
CA GLY A 321 -9.13 -4.14 -25.97
C GLY A 321 -10.59 -3.90 -25.59
N ALA A 322 -11.33 -3.32 -26.54
CA ALA A 322 -12.79 -3.25 -26.47
C ALA A 322 -13.41 -4.65 -26.56
N LEU A 323 -14.60 -4.82 -26.01
CA LEU A 323 -15.40 -6.03 -26.22
C LEU A 323 -15.90 -6.05 -27.67
N PRO A 324 -15.80 -7.19 -28.39
CA PRO A 324 -16.45 -7.36 -29.69
C PRO A 324 -17.95 -7.07 -29.59
N HIS A 325 -18.58 -6.69 -30.71
CA HIS A 325 -19.99 -6.29 -30.75
C HIS A 325 -20.95 -7.29 -30.08
N ASP A 326 -20.79 -8.58 -30.36
CA ASP A 326 -21.64 -9.64 -29.82
C ASP A 326 -21.44 -9.81 -28.30
N GLU A 327 -20.21 -9.68 -27.80
CA GLU A 327 -19.89 -9.75 -26.38
C GLU A 327 -20.35 -8.49 -25.65
N ALA A 328 -20.17 -7.31 -26.26
CA ALA A 328 -20.63 -6.03 -25.73
C ALA A 328 -22.17 -5.97 -25.64
N ALA A 329 -22.88 -6.45 -26.70
CA ALA A 329 -24.32 -6.55 -26.69
C ALA A 329 -24.84 -7.53 -25.63
N ALA A 330 -24.17 -8.66 -25.43
CA ALA A 330 -24.50 -9.60 -24.37
C ALA A 330 -24.28 -9.00 -22.99
N TRP A 331 -23.21 -8.21 -22.79
CA TRP A 331 -22.90 -7.52 -21.54
C TRP A 331 -23.94 -6.45 -21.19
N LEU A 332 -24.38 -5.66 -22.20
CA LEU A 332 -25.37 -4.59 -22.02
C LEU A 332 -26.81 -5.12 -21.94
N GLY A 333 -27.06 -6.32 -22.50
CA GLY A 333 -28.41 -6.89 -22.62
C GLY A 333 -29.20 -6.39 -23.82
N THR A 334 -28.61 -5.53 -24.66
CA THR A 334 -29.20 -5.01 -25.91
C THR A 334 -28.10 -4.76 -26.94
N ALA A 335 -28.44 -4.90 -28.24
CA ALA A 335 -27.50 -4.62 -29.33
C ALA A 335 -27.74 -3.22 -29.95
N GLU A 336 -28.88 -2.55 -29.65
CA GLU A 336 -29.30 -1.32 -30.35
C GLU A 336 -28.31 -0.14 -30.17
N ASP A 337 -27.65 -0.07 -28.99
CA ASP A 337 -26.76 1.04 -28.66
C ASP A 337 -25.25 0.68 -28.77
N VAL A 338 -24.94 -0.55 -29.19
CA VAL A 338 -23.56 -1.02 -29.33
C VAL A 338 -23.03 -0.79 -30.73
N SER A 339 -21.86 -0.15 -30.86
CA SER A 339 -21.20 0.02 -32.18
C SER A 339 -20.90 -1.32 -32.84
N PRO A 340 -20.97 -1.42 -34.17
CA PRO A 340 -20.55 -2.61 -34.93
C PRO A 340 -19.08 -3.01 -34.66
N GLU A 341 -18.23 -2.05 -34.25
CA GLU A 341 -16.82 -2.27 -33.92
C GLU A 341 -16.62 -2.79 -32.49
N GLY A 342 -17.72 -2.90 -31.73
CA GLY A 342 -17.70 -3.20 -30.29
C GLY A 342 -17.70 -1.97 -29.41
N ALA A 343 -17.43 -2.15 -28.11
CA ALA A 343 -17.41 -1.05 -27.14
C ALA A 343 -16.38 -1.29 -26.03
N THR A 344 -15.77 -0.22 -25.55
CA THR A 344 -14.93 -0.25 -24.35
C THR A 344 -15.80 -0.44 -23.09
N LEU A 345 -15.19 -0.94 -22.03
CA LEU A 345 -15.90 -1.13 -20.76
C LEU A 345 -16.48 0.19 -20.24
N ALA A 346 -15.77 1.30 -20.37
CA ALA A 346 -16.25 2.62 -19.97
C ALA A 346 -17.48 3.06 -20.75
N GLU A 347 -17.52 2.82 -22.06
CA GLU A 347 -18.70 3.10 -22.91
C GLU A 347 -19.89 2.25 -22.48
N LEU A 348 -19.68 0.96 -22.21
CA LEU A 348 -20.74 0.05 -21.75
C LEU A 348 -21.32 0.49 -20.39
N PHE A 349 -20.49 0.89 -19.45
CA PHE A 349 -20.98 1.45 -18.18
C PHE A 349 -21.76 2.74 -18.40
N ALA A 350 -21.28 3.64 -19.27
CA ALA A 350 -21.98 4.88 -19.60
C ALA A 350 -23.35 4.62 -20.24
N LEU A 351 -23.46 3.67 -21.14
CA LEU A 351 -24.72 3.24 -21.76
C LEU A 351 -25.68 2.64 -20.72
N ARG A 352 -25.20 1.73 -19.87
CA ARG A 352 -26.00 1.08 -18.84
C ARG A 352 -26.54 2.07 -17.81
N ASP A 353 -25.73 3.05 -17.41
CA ASP A 353 -26.07 4.01 -16.37
C ASP A 353 -26.82 5.24 -16.95
N GLY A 354 -27.09 5.27 -18.25
CA GLY A 354 -27.82 6.36 -18.93
C GLY A 354 -27.02 7.65 -19.07
N PHE A 355 -25.69 7.61 -18.81
CA PHE A 355 -24.77 8.71 -19.06
C PHE A 355 -24.27 8.68 -20.51
N ALA A 356 -25.19 8.77 -21.49
CA ALA A 356 -24.75 9.05 -22.86
C ALA A 356 -23.94 10.35 -22.82
N GLN A 357 -22.66 10.30 -23.18
CA GLN A 357 -21.86 11.51 -23.33
C GLN A 357 -22.59 12.42 -24.32
N ARG A 358 -23.19 13.48 -23.81
CA ARG A 358 -23.66 14.58 -24.64
C ARG A 358 -22.42 15.27 -25.19
N THR A 359 -21.84 14.74 -26.24
CA THR A 359 -20.91 15.47 -27.08
C THR A 359 -21.72 16.59 -27.70
N ALA A 360 -21.69 17.77 -27.09
CA ALA A 360 -22.15 18.98 -27.73
C ALA A 360 -21.25 19.15 -28.97
N ALA A 361 -21.85 18.92 -30.16
CA ALA A 361 -21.17 19.22 -31.42
C ALA A 361 -20.74 20.69 -31.32
N ALA A 362 -19.44 20.96 -31.50
CA ALA A 362 -18.95 22.32 -31.58
C ALA A 362 -19.78 23.06 -32.65
N PRO A 363 -20.27 24.29 -32.36
CA PRO A 363 -21.02 25.03 -33.35
C PRO A 363 -20.16 25.23 -34.60
N ALA A 364 -20.71 24.87 -35.75
CA ALA A 364 -20.05 25.06 -37.04
C ALA A 364 -19.62 26.54 -37.14
N VAL A 365 -18.32 26.79 -37.17
CA VAL A 365 -17.80 28.12 -37.43
C VAL A 365 -18.24 28.51 -38.86
N SER A 366 -19.26 29.34 -38.94
CA SER A 366 -19.67 29.94 -40.21
C SER A 366 -18.54 30.88 -40.63
N THR A 367 -17.77 30.48 -41.63
CA THR A 367 -16.85 31.37 -42.36
C THR A 367 -17.67 32.47 -43.03
N GLY A 368 -17.89 33.55 -42.33
CA GLY A 368 -18.40 34.79 -42.93
C GLY A 368 -17.32 35.36 -43.83
N LEU A 369 -17.56 35.30 -45.14
CA LEU A 369 -16.84 36.12 -46.11
C LEU A 369 -17.15 37.60 -45.79
N TYR A 370 -16.12 38.33 -45.42
CA TYR A 370 -16.17 39.80 -45.51
C TYR A 370 -15.59 40.18 -46.85
N LEU A 371 -16.45 40.80 -47.69
CA LEU A 371 -16.06 41.61 -48.84
C LEU A 371 -15.51 42.95 -48.37
#